data_80630eef24377a35c555ad428c5559c8
#
_entry.id   80630eef24377a35c555ad428c5559c8
#
_cell.length_a   1.000
_cell.length_b   1.000
_cell.length_c   1.000
_cell.angle_alpha   90.00
_cell.angle_beta   90.00
_cell.angle_gamma   90.00
#
_symmetry.space_group_name_H-M   'P 1'
#
loop_
_entity.id
_entity.type
_entity.pdbx_description
1 polymer ?
#
loop_
_entity_poly.entity_id
_entity_poly.type
_entity_poly.pdbx_seq_one_letter_code
_entity_poly.pdbx_strand_id
1 'polypeptide(L)'
;MYPCGNCRAVAVGPDGRCAACGTYQQQLQQPSAPLQTPQTPGGYPAAPPMGMPAGGVDLRRGLSTTLIVLFGVALPALIFVLVGRGDQYGVIADMVDSGWATDHALKDLEDADDVYTTGAVLYFFIMVAIAVVWAIWFRRLRLNAEVFAPGRHRFGSGWAAGAWFTPVVNLWFPKQIANDIWRASSPGGPHEVRRGLLNAWWVTWIVAAVANAIGTIRYNALRAKTDDHLMSYAEAKSNLGELRDILAVEVFATVVLIAAAVLALLLVRQITAMQERRASLPPQLAGPAPYGMPAPNPYGAPSPGAAPYGAPAPGSAPYGAPQMPPTPPTPPPGRPGQQPPPYGQG
;
A
#
# COMPACT_ATOMS: atom_id res chain seq x y z
N MET A 1 25.65 3.24 38.77
CA MET A 1 24.52 2.34 38.48
C MET A 1 23.23 3.09 38.71
N TYR A 2 22.29 3.05 37.77
CA TYR A 2 20.99 3.72 37.87
C TYR A 2 19.87 2.74 37.54
N PRO A 3 18.60 3.03 37.90
CA PRO A 3 17.50 2.09 37.69
C PRO A 3 17.20 1.89 36.20
N CYS A 4 16.98 0.65 35.81
CA CYS A 4 16.59 0.25 34.46
C CYS A 4 15.11 0.61 34.21
N GLY A 5 14.81 1.34 33.13
CA GLY A 5 13.43 1.69 32.76
C GLY A 5 12.54 0.50 32.41
N ASN A 6 13.14 -0.68 32.11
CA ASN A 6 12.38 -1.86 31.74
C ASN A 6 12.10 -2.81 32.91
N CYS A 7 13.10 -3.12 33.75
CA CYS A 7 12.96 -4.08 34.88
C CYS A 7 13.04 -3.46 36.25
N ARG A 8 13.26 -2.14 36.33
CA ARG A 8 13.42 -1.34 37.58
C ARG A 8 14.59 -1.74 38.50
N ALA A 9 15.43 -2.70 38.12
CA ALA A 9 16.62 -3.07 38.85
C ALA A 9 17.67 -1.95 38.72
N VAL A 10 18.36 -1.63 39.83
CA VAL A 10 19.48 -0.65 39.86
C VAL A 10 20.74 -1.36 39.37
N ALA A 11 20.80 -1.70 38.09
CA ALA A 11 21.83 -2.55 37.50
C ALA A 11 22.31 -2.07 36.13
N VAL A 12 22.06 -0.79 35.76
CA VAL A 12 22.55 -0.25 34.47
C VAL A 12 24.00 0.22 34.68
N GLY A 13 24.91 -0.41 33.92
CA GLY A 13 26.34 -0.09 33.96
C GLY A 13 26.71 1.16 33.14
N PRO A 14 27.97 1.56 33.15
CA PRO A 14 28.49 2.69 32.39
C PRO A 14 28.43 2.47 30.88
N ASP A 15 28.30 1.22 30.44
CA ASP A 15 28.09 0.79 29.04
C ASP A 15 26.65 0.93 28.56
N GLY A 16 25.74 1.43 29.42
CA GLY A 16 24.32 1.64 29.12
C GLY A 16 23.51 0.34 29.12
N ARG A 17 24.08 -0.83 29.46
CA ARG A 17 23.37 -2.10 29.55
C ARG A 17 22.91 -2.40 30.98
N CYS A 18 21.71 -2.93 31.09
CA CYS A 18 21.21 -3.44 32.36
C CYS A 18 21.73 -4.87 32.57
N ALA A 19 22.50 -5.10 33.62
CA ALA A 19 23.04 -6.40 33.98
C ALA A 19 21.95 -7.42 34.38
N ALA A 20 20.75 -6.95 34.78
CA ALA A 20 19.66 -7.81 35.23
C ALA A 20 18.78 -8.32 34.04
N CYS A 21 18.55 -7.53 32.99
CA CYS A 21 17.66 -7.90 31.88
C CYS A 21 18.28 -7.73 30.49
N GLY A 22 19.54 -7.33 30.36
CA GLY A 22 20.26 -7.17 29.11
C GLY A 22 19.80 -6.00 28.21
N THR A 23 18.77 -5.26 28.60
CA THR A 23 18.20 -4.16 27.80
C THR A 23 19.15 -2.97 27.74
N TYR A 24 19.38 -2.43 26.56
CA TYR A 24 20.20 -1.24 26.34
C TYR A 24 19.40 0.03 26.67
N GLN A 25 19.90 0.90 27.56
CA GLN A 25 19.28 2.16 27.94
C GLN A 25 19.95 3.31 27.20
N GLN A 26 19.45 3.65 26.03
CA GLN A 26 20.00 4.67 25.14
C GLN A 26 19.67 6.13 25.57
N GLN A 27 19.16 6.36 26.78
CA GLN A 27 18.47 7.58 27.15
C GLN A 27 19.22 8.56 28.09
N LEU A 28 20.52 8.43 28.32
CA LEU A 28 21.24 9.34 29.24
C LEU A 28 22.50 10.00 28.65
N GLN A 29 22.57 10.19 27.34
CA GLN A 29 23.46 11.19 26.74
C GLN A 29 22.61 12.29 26.09
N GLN A 30 21.85 13.02 26.88
CA GLN A 30 21.50 14.40 26.51
C GLN A 30 22.75 15.25 26.73
N PRO A 31 23.31 15.87 25.71
CA PRO A 31 24.28 16.95 25.89
C PRO A 31 23.57 18.08 26.64
N SER A 32 24.27 18.63 27.65
CA SER A 32 23.87 19.81 28.40
C SER A 32 23.30 20.87 27.47
N ALA A 33 22.12 21.39 27.81
CA ALA A 33 21.45 22.42 27.02
C ALA A 33 22.39 23.59 26.72
N PRO A 34 22.47 24.07 25.46
CA PRO A 34 23.17 25.31 25.14
C PRO A 34 22.45 26.47 25.85
N LEU A 35 23.22 27.37 26.42
CA LEU A 35 22.77 28.63 27.01
C LEU A 35 21.75 29.31 26.09
N GLN A 36 20.58 29.61 26.62
CA GLN A 36 19.54 30.36 25.95
C GLN A 36 20.08 31.76 25.57
N THR A 37 20.16 32.00 24.26
CA THR A 37 20.30 33.35 23.74
C THR A 37 19.02 34.14 24.02
N PRO A 38 19.11 35.46 24.33
CA PRO A 38 17.94 36.30 24.62
C PRO A 38 16.97 36.31 23.42
N GLN A 39 15.72 35.97 23.66
CA GLN A 39 14.66 36.04 22.66
C GLN A 39 14.36 37.50 22.30
N THR A 40 14.43 37.82 21.00
CA THR A 40 13.89 39.06 20.44
C THR A 40 12.36 39.06 20.56
N PRO A 41 11.68 40.10 21.07
CA PRO A 41 10.23 40.13 21.13
C PRO A 41 9.66 40.39 19.75
N GLY A 42 8.88 39.44 19.20
CA GLY A 42 8.11 39.68 17.97
C GLY A 42 8.00 38.52 16.96
N GLY A 43 8.62 37.37 17.24
CA GLY A 43 8.42 36.19 16.36
C GLY A 43 7.20 35.39 16.78
N TYR A 44 6.28 35.11 15.83
CA TYR A 44 5.24 34.08 16.04
C TYR A 44 5.89 32.78 16.51
N PRO A 45 5.32 32.07 17.51
CA PRO A 45 5.85 30.79 17.91
C PRO A 45 5.89 29.89 16.68
N ALA A 46 7.08 29.42 16.30
CA ALA A 46 7.22 28.39 15.30
C ALA A 46 6.33 27.21 15.74
N ALA A 47 5.39 26.81 14.89
CA ALA A 47 4.58 25.63 15.14
C ALA A 47 5.52 24.49 15.52
N PRO A 48 5.24 23.73 16.63
CA PRO A 48 6.07 22.61 17.00
C PRO A 48 6.22 21.70 15.77
N PRO A 49 7.43 21.20 15.46
CA PRO A 49 7.59 20.27 14.36
C PRO A 49 6.61 19.14 14.64
N MET A 50 5.66 18.96 13.71
CA MET A 50 4.68 17.86 13.79
C MET A 50 5.49 16.59 14.03
N GLY A 51 5.28 15.98 15.21
CA GLY A 51 6.12 14.96 15.77
C GLY A 51 6.50 13.92 14.73
N MET A 52 7.81 13.76 14.52
CA MET A 52 8.33 12.54 13.96
C MET A 52 7.73 11.39 14.78
N PRO A 53 7.13 10.37 14.16
CA PRO A 53 6.68 9.23 14.90
C PRO A 53 7.88 8.69 15.68
N ALA A 54 7.79 8.71 17.00
CA ALA A 54 8.83 8.26 17.93
C ALA A 54 8.97 6.73 17.95
N GLY A 55 8.80 6.08 16.81
CA GLY A 55 8.87 4.64 16.63
C GLY A 55 9.82 4.29 15.49
N GLY A 56 10.85 3.50 15.79
CA GLY A 56 11.66 2.85 14.77
C GLY A 56 10.82 1.95 13.85
N VAL A 57 11.41 1.46 12.78
CA VAL A 57 10.76 0.54 11.83
C VAL A 57 10.33 -0.75 12.55
N ASP A 58 9.04 -1.06 12.52
CA ASP A 58 8.46 -2.28 13.12
C ASP A 58 8.28 -3.35 12.02
N LEU A 59 9.25 -4.22 11.88
CA LEU A 59 9.27 -5.25 10.83
C LEU A 59 8.43 -6.48 11.13
N ARG A 60 7.78 -6.60 12.26
CA ARG A 60 6.94 -7.75 12.72
C ARG A 60 6.83 -8.88 11.72
N ARG A 61 7.93 -9.64 11.55
CA ARG A 61 8.02 -10.77 10.61
C ARG A 61 6.90 -11.80 10.80
N GLY A 62 6.40 -11.93 12.02
CA GLY A 62 5.28 -12.81 12.33
C GLY A 62 4.04 -12.53 11.47
N LEU A 63 3.68 -11.27 11.21
CA LEU A 63 2.50 -10.94 10.39
C LEU A 63 2.66 -11.38 8.94
N SER A 64 3.83 -11.17 8.33
CA SER A 64 4.09 -11.61 6.96
C SER A 64 4.16 -13.13 6.87
N THR A 65 4.76 -13.81 7.85
CA THR A 65 4.77 -15.28 7.92
C THR A 65 3.37 -15.83 8.08
N THR A 66 2.53 -15.26 8.95
CA THR A 66 1.13 -15.66 9.10
C THR A 66 0.36 -15.51 7.81
N LEU A 67 0.52 -14.40 7.08
CA LEU A 67 -0.11 -14.22 5.77
C LEU A 67 0.36 -15.25 4.74
N ILE A 68 1.66 -15.57 4.69
CA ILE A 68 2.20 -16.59 3.79
C ILE A 68 1.57 -17.95 4.08
N VAL A 69 1.45 -18.32 5.36
CA VAL A 69 0.80 -19.57 5.77
C VAL A 69 -0.67 -19.57 5.42
N LEU A 70 -1.41 -18.48 5.74
CA LEU A 70 -2.83 -18.36 5.43
C LEU A 70 -3.10 -18.43 3.92
N PHE A 71 -2.33 -17.76 3.08
CA PHE A 71 -2.43 -17.90 1.62
C PHE A 71 -2.08 -19.32 1.16
N GLY A 72 -1.06 -19.94 1.78
CA GLY A 72 -0.69 -21.32 1.51
C GLY A 72 -1.83 -22.32 1.80
N VAL A 73 -2.64 -22.08 2.84
CA VAL A 73 -3.83 -22.88 3.18
C VAL A 73 -5.04 -22.48 2.34
N ALA A 74 -5.16 -21.21 1.95
CA ALA A 74 -6.23 -20.74 1.08
C ALA A 74 -6.17 -21.34 -0.34
N LEU A 75 -4.97 -21.59 -0.88
CA LEU A 75 -4.83 -22.14 -2.23
C LEU A 75 -5.45 -23.53 -2.38
N PRO A 76 -5.18 -24.55 -1.52
CA PRO A 76 -5.88 -25.81 -1.57
C PRO A 76 -7.40 -25.67 -1.40
N ALA A 77 -7.86 -24.80 -0.50
CA ALA A 77 -9.29 -24.55 -0.31
C ALA A 77 -9.94 -23.96 -1.57
N LEU A 78 -9.29 -23.03 -2.25
CA LEU A 78 -9.74 -22.49 -3.54
C LEU A 78 -9.74 -23.54 -4.66
N ILE A 79 -8.76 -24.45 -4.67
CA ILE A 79 -8.75 -25.56 -5.62
C ILE A 79 -9.96 -26.48 -5.36
N PHE A 80 -10.28 -26.72 -4.09
CA PHE A 80 -11.46 -27.52 -3.71
C PHE A 80 -12.77 -26.86 -4.16
N VAL A 81 -12.89 -25.53 -3.97
CA VAL A 81 -14.00 -24.74 -4.50
C VAL A 81 -14.06 -24.83 -6.04
N LEU A 82 -12.91 -24.75 -6.71
CA LEU A 82 -12.82 -24.83 -8.18
C LEU A 82 -13.30 -26.20 -8.70
N VAL A 83 -12.90 -27.29 -8.02
CA VAL A 83 -13.35 -28.64 -8.39
C VAL A 83 -14.86 -28.74 -8.27
N GLY A 84 -15.46 -28.42 -7.10
CA GLY A 84 -16.90 -28.47 -6.93
C GLY A 84 -17.68 -27.60 -7.92
N ARG A 85 -17.17 -26.37 -8.22
CA ARG A 85 -17.79 -25.53 -9.26
C ARG A 85 -17.64 -26.11 -10.67
N GLY A 86 -16.51 -26.71 -10.97
CA GLY A 86 -16.25 -27.36 -12.25
C GLY A 86 -17.18 -28.56 -12.47
N ASP A 87 -17.37 -29.37 -11.44
CA ASP A 87 -18.28 -30.53 -11.46
C ASP A 87 -19.74 -30.08 -11.64
N GLN A 88 -20.20 -29.07 -10.87
CA GLN A 88 -21.52 -28.45 -11.06
C GLN A 88 -21.72 -27.98 -12.50
N TYR A 89 -20.72 -27.26 -13.06
CA TYR A 89 -20.76 -26.80 -14.45
C TYR A 89 -20.89 -27.98 -15.42
N GLY A 90 -20.11 -29.05 -15.23
CA GLY A 90 -20.13 -30.22 -16.09
C GLY A 90 -21.50 -30.89 -16.09
N VAL A 91 -22.06 -31.17 -14.91
CA VAL A 91 -23.39 -31.80 -14.79
C VAL A 91 -24.48 -30.94 -15.41
N ILE A 92 -24.50 -29.63 -15.16
CA ILE A 92 -25.49 -28.72 -15.76
C ILE A 92 -25.32 -28.62 -17.28
N ALA A 93 -24.09 -28.63 -17.79
CA ALA A 93 -23.84 -28.63 -19.24
C ALA A 93 -24.39 -29.89 -19.91
N ASP A 94 -24.15 -31.05 -19.31
CA ASP A 94 -24.67 -32.34 -19.80
C ASP A 94 -26.21 -32.36 -19.77
N MET A 95 -26.86 -31.82 -18.74
CA MET A 95 -28.31 -31.67 -18.66
C MET A 95 -28.86 -30.76 -19.79
N VAL A 96 -28.19 -29.65 -20.07
CA VAL A 96 -28.60 -28.73 -21.15
C VAL A 96 -28.47 -29.39 -22.51
N ASP A 97 -27.38 -30.13 -22.75
CA ASP A 97 -27.09 -30.75 -24.03
C ASP A 97 -27.95 -31.99 -24.29
N SER A 98 -28.19 -32.84 -23.30
CA SER A 98 -29.06 -34.02 -23.39
C SER A 98 -30.56 -33.65 -23.36
N GLY A 99 -30.91 -32.51 -22.82
CA GLY A 99 -32.31 -32.07 -22.63
C GLY A 99 -33.05 -32.73 -21.49
N TRP A 100 -32.39 -33.55 -20.64
CA TRP A 100 -33.00 -34.31 -19.54
C TRP A 100 -32.16 -34.27 -18.27
N ALA A 101 -32.84 -34.13 -17.13
CA ALA A 101 -32.28 -34.43 -15.83
C ALA A 101 -32.52 -35.93 -15.53
N THR A 102 -31.45 -36.71 -15.46
CA THR A 102 -31.52 -38.11 -15.03
C THR A 102 -31.33 -38.20 -13.50
N ASP A 103 -31.78 -39.28 -12.86
CA ASP A 103 -31.54 -39.51 -11.43
C ASP A 103 -30.04 -39.52 -11.09
N HIS A 104 -29.20 -40.01 -12.00
CA HIS A 104 -27.76 -39.96 -11.84
C HIS A 104 -27.22 -38.52 -11.88
N ALA A 105 -27.66 -37.68 -12.83
CA ALA A 105 -27.24 -36.29 -12.92
C ALA A 105 -27.67 -35.47 -11.69
N LEU A 106 -28.83 -35.75 -11.11
CA LEU A 106 -29.27 -35.09 -9.88
C LEU A 106 -28.38 -35.47 -8.70
N LYS A 107 -27.99 -36.75 -8.59
CA LYS A 107 -27.08 -37.20 -7.53
C LYS A 107 -25.65 -36.61 -7.72
N ASP A 108 -25.15 -36.61 -8.96
CA ASP A 108 -23.86 -36.02 -9.27
C ASP A 108 -23.82 -34.51 -8.96
N LEU A 109 -24.94 -33.82 -9.16
CA LEU A 109 -25.09 -32.42 -8.79
C LEU A 109 -25.08 -32.22 -7.25
N GLU A 110 -25.76 -33.08 -6.49
CA GLU A 110 -25.74 -33.07 -5.03
C GLU A 110 -24.33 -33.30 -4.49
N ASP A 111 -23.61 -34.29 -5.02
CA ASP A 111 -22.23 -34.58 -4.64
C ASP A 111 -21.31 -33.38 -4.96
N ALA A 112 -21.50 -32.72 -6.11
CA ALA A 112 -20.77 -31.50 -6.49
C ALA A 112 -21.10 -30.30 -5.61
N ASP A 113 -22.35 -30.14 -5.19
CA ASP A 113 -22.80 -29.10 -4.25
C ASP A 113 -22.15 -29.29 -2.88
N ASP A 114 -22.04 -30.52 -2.39
CA ASP A 114 -21.38 -30.85 -1.11
C ASP A 114 -19.88 -30.49 -1.15
N VAL A 115 -19.20 -30.84 -2.22
CA VAL A 115 -17.79 -30.51 -2.44
C VAL A 115 -17.62 -28.99 -2.47
N TYR A 116 -18.42 -28.30 -3.28
CA TYR A 116 -18.37 -26.84 -3.38
C TYR A 116 -18.65 -26.16 -2.04
N THR A 117 -19.73 -26.56 -1.35
CA THR A 117 -20.16 -25.94 -0.09
C THR A 117 -19.10 -26.12 1.00
N THR A 118 -18.54 -27.34 1.12
CA THR A 118 -17.46 -27.62 2.05
C THR A 118 -16.25 -26.73 1.77
N GLY A 119 -15.82 -26.64 0.52
CA GLY A 119 -14.72 -25.78 0.11
C GLY A 119 -14.99 -24.31 0.36
N ALA A 120 -16.20 -23.83 0.04
CA ALA A 120 -16.60 -22.44 0.20
C ALA A 120 -16.63 -22.01 1.68
N VAL A 121 -17.17 -22.87 2.57
CA VAL A 121 -17.19 -22.62 4.02
C VAL A 121 -15.78 -22.56 4.58
N LEU A 122 -14.94 -23.52 4.22
CA LEU A 122 -13.53 -23.52 4.65
C LEU A 122 -12.80 -22.26 4.16
N TYR A 123 -12.94 -21.94 2.89
CA TYR A 123 -12.33 -20.75 2.29
C TYR A 123 -12.84 -19.45 2.95
N PHE A 124 -14.13 -19.37 3.28
CA PHE A 124 -14.70 -18.21 3.97
C PHE A 124 -13.99 -17.90 5.29
N PHE A 125 -13.79 -18.91 6.16
CA PHE A 125 -13.10 -18.69 7.44
C PHE A 125 -11.64 -18.31 7.24
N ILE A 126 -10.96 -18.94 6.29
CA ILE A 126 -9.58 -18.57 5.94
C ILE A 126 -9.53 -17.12 5.43
N MET A 127 -10.48 -16.72 4.59
CA MET A 127 -10.55 -15.38 4.03
C MET A 127 -10.79 -14.31 5.09
N VAL A 128 -11.63 -14.58 6.09
CA VAL A 128 -11.83 -13.70 7.25
C VAL A 128 -10.50 -13.53 8.02
N ALA A 129 -9.78 -14.61 8.27
CA ALA A 129 -8.48 -14.56 8.92
C ALA A 129 -7.45 -13.76 8.09
N ILE A 130 -7.41 -14.00 6.77
CA ILE A 130 -6.57 -13.21 5.84
C ILE A 130 -6.94 -11.74 5.91
N ALA A 131 -8.21 -11.38 5.86
CA ALA A 131 -8.66 -9.98 5.86
C ALA A 131 -8.19 -9.21 7.11
N VAL A 132 -8.31 -9.83 8.28
CA VAL A 132 -7.86 -9.25 9.56
C VAL A 132 -6.34 -9.05 9.58
N VAL A 133 -5.58 -10.13 9.29
CA VAL A 133 -4.12 -10.09 9.35
C VAL A 133 -3.56 -9.17 8.25
N TRP A 134 -4.18 -9.17 7.06
CA TRP A 134 -3.85 -8.27 5.95
C TRP A 134 -4.01 -6.80 6.33
N ALA A 135 -5.15 -6.42 6.93
CA ALA A 135 -5.40 -5.04 7.34
C ALA A 135 -4.37 -4.55 8.37
N ILE A 136 -4.02 -5.40 9.34
CA ILE A 136 -3.00 -5.10 10.35
C ILE A 136 -1.62 -4.97 9.70
N TRP A 137 -1.23 -5.94 8.86
CA TRP A 137 0.04 -5.95 8.15
C TRP A 137 0.17 -4.73 7.22
N PHE A 138 -0.85 -4.44 6.42
CA PHE A 138 -0.84 -3.34 5.47
C PHE A 138 -0.75 -1.97 6.17
N ARG A 139 -1.45 -1.81 7.30
CA ARG A 139 -1.32 -0.62 8.15
C ARG A 139 0.11 -0.48 8.70
N ARG A 140 0.75 -1.59 9.11
CA ARG A 140 2.14 -1.57 9.59
C ARG A 140 3.12 -1.19 8.47
N LEU A 141 2.95 -1.75 7.29
CA LEU A 141 3.74 -1.34 6.12
C LEU A 141 3.64 0.17 5.85
N ARG A 142 2.43 0.73 5.98
CA ARG A 142 2.20 2.17 5.80
C ARG A 142 2.91 3.01 6.87
N LEU A 143 2.90 2.57 8.12
CA LEU A 143 3.62 3.23 9.21
C LEU A 143 5.14 3.18 9.01
N ASN A 144 5.68 2.04 8.60
CA ASN A 144 7.10 1.91 8.25
C ASN A 144 7.47 2.81 7.06
N ALA A 145 6.60 2.87 6.06
CA ALA A 145 6.80 3.73 4.89
C ALA A 145 6.88 5.21 5.27
N GLU A 146 6.16 5.67 6.29
CA GLU A 146 6.28 7.04 6.83
C GLU A 146 7.65 7.30 7.43
N VAL A 147 8.25 6.31 8.11
CA VAL A 147 9.62 6.42 8.63
C VAL A 147 10.65 6.53 7.49
N PHE A 148 10.46 5.77 6.41
CA PHE A 148 11.35 5.79 5.25
C PHE A 148 11.24 7.05 4.39
N ALA A 149 10.05 7.63 4.29
CA ALA A 149 9.77 8.80 3.46
C ALA A 149 8.70 9.71 4.11
N PRO A 150 9.07 10.48 5.16
CA PRO A 150 8.14 11.32 5.91
C PRO A 150 7.41 12.33 5.00
N GLY A 151 6.10 12.49 5.22
CA GLY A 151 5.28 13.50 4.53
C GLY A 151 5.04 13.25 3.03
N ARG A 152 5.47 12.10 2.48
CA ARG A 152 5.29 11.78 1.05
C ARG A 152 4.09 10.90 0.73
N HIS A 153 3.23 10.69 1.69
CA HIS A 153 2.08 9.79 1.56
C HIS A 153 0.77 10.56 1.44
N ARG A 154 -0.05 10.19 0.46
CA ARG A 154 -1.31 10.86 0.15
C ARG A 154 -2.39 10.64 1.20
N PHE A 155 -2.35 9.49 1.90
CA PHE A 155 -3.40 9.08 2.84
C PHE A 155 -2.83 8.82 4.22
N GLY A 156 -3.62 9.16 5.25
CA GLY A 156 -3.30 8.84 6.64
C GLY A 156 -3.22 7.32 6.89
N SER A 157 -2.51 6.91 7.95
CA SER A 157 -2.29 5.49 8.28
C SER A 157 -3.57 4.71 8.58
N GLY A 158 -4.66 5.36 9.00
CA GLY A 158 -5.96 4.74 9.20
C GLY A 158 -6.57 4.20 7.91
N TRP A 159 -6.41 4.91 6.79
CA TRP A 159 -6.88 4.48 5.48
C TRP A 159 -6.18 3.22 4.96
N ALA A 160 -4.99 2.92 5.44
CA ALA A 160 -4.31 1.68 5.05
C ALA A 160 -5.08 0.41 5.51
N ALA A 161 -5.81 0.49 6.62
CA ALA A 161 -6.72 -0.58 7.02
C ALA A 161 -8.16 -0.33 6.56
N GLY A 162 -8.69 0.88 6.78
CA GLY A 162 -10.10 1.21 6.55
C GLY A 162 -10.53 1.14 5.09
N ALA A 163 -9.63 1.46 4.15
CA ALA A 163 -9.94 1.42 2.73
C ALA A 163 -10.35 0.04 2.19
N TRP A 164 -9.92 -1.04 2.85
CA TRP A 164 -10.27 -2.41 2.46
C TRP A 164 -11.74 -2.76 2.76
N PHE A 165 -12.32 -2.09 3.76
CA PHE A 165 -13.68 -2.36 4.23
C PHE A 165 -14.69 -1.28 3.80
N THR A 166 -14.23 -0.26 3.08
CA THR A 166 -15.10 0.82 2.60
C THR A 166 -15.52 0.52 1.17
N PRO A 167 -16.82 0.26 0.91
CA PRO A 167 -17.32 0.02 -0.44
C PRO A 167 -16.92 1.14 -1.40
N VAL A 168 -16.76 0.83 -2.67
CA VAL A 168 -16.34 1.74 -3.75
C VAL A 168 -14.88 2.20 -3.59
N VAL A 169 -14.50 2.78 -2.44
CA VAL A 169 -13.14 3.23 -2.11
C VAL A 169 -12.12 2.09 -2.20
N ASN A 170 -12.54 0.87 -1.83
CA ASN A 170 -11.73 -0.35 -1.93
C ASN A 170 -11.19 -0.60 -3.35
N LEU A 171 -11.84 -0.07 -4.38
CA LEU A 171 -11.42 -0.30 -5.76
C LEU A 171 -10.19 0.53 -6.19
N TRP A 172 -9.76 1.55 -5.43
CA TRP A 172 -8.59 2.37 -5.81
C TRP A 172 -7.72 2.89 -4.67
N PHE A 173 -8.24 3.19 -3.47
CA PHE A 173 -7.42 3.69 -2.36
C PHE A 173 -6.34 2.70 -1.93
N PRO A 174 -6.63 1.40 -1.73
CA PRO A 174 -5.60 0.43 -1.36
C PRO A 174 -4.45 0.37 -2.36
N LYS A 175 -4.77 0.47 -3.66
CA LYS A 175 -3.76 0.50 -4.72
C LYS A 175 -2.86 1.73 -4.66
N GLN A 176 -3.45 2.90 -4.38
CA GLN A 176 -2.68 4.13 -4.26
C GLN A 176 -1.76 4.09 -3.04
N ILE A 177 -2.27 3.59 -1.90
CA ILE A 177 -1.49 3.40 -0.67
C ILE A 177 -0.37 2.38 -0.89
N ALA A 178 -0.67 1.24 -1.56
CA ALA A 178 0.34 0.24 -1.91
C ALA A 178 1.44 0.81 -2.82
N ASN A 179 1.10 1.68 -3.77
CA ASN A 179 2.07 2.37 -4.61
C ASN A 179 3.00 3.29 -3.79
N ASP A 180 2.45 4.00 -2.80
CA ASP A 180 3.23 4.88 -1.94
C ASP A 180 4.15 4.08 -1.00
N ILE A 181 3.63 2.99 -0.40
CA ILE A 181 4.43 2.03 0.37
C ILE A 181 5.57 1.45 -0.47
N TRP A 182 5.28 1.01 -1.69
CA TRP A 182 6.27 0.44 -2.61
C TRP A 182 7.41 1.42 -2.91
N ARG A 183 7.08 2.67 -3.21
CA ARG A 183 8.06 3.73 -3.48
C ARG A 183 8.94 4.01 -2.26
N ALA A 184 8.33 4.13 -1.08
CA ALA A 184 9.03 4.41 0.16
C ALA A 184 9.93 3.25 0.61
N SER A 185 9.54 2.01 0.29
CA SER A 185 10.25 0.78 0.68
C SER A 185 11.38 0.40 -0.30
N SER A 186 11.48 1.04 -1.48
CA SER A 186 12.50 0.72 -2.48
C SER A 186 13.90 1.13 -2.00
N PRO A 187 14.88 0.21 -1.88
CA PRO A 187 16.19 0.47 -1.28
C PRO A 187 17.02 1.52 -2.03
N GLY A 188 17.03 1.49 -3.35
CA GLY A 188 17.79 2.44 -4.20
C GLY A 188 16.96 3.60 -4.73
N GLY A 189 15.74 3.80 -4.20
CA GLY A 189 14.90 4.94 -4.53
C GLY A 189 13.58 4.59 -5.25
N PRO A 190 12.72 5.60 -5.46
CA PRO A 190 11.32 5.37 -5.86
C PRO A 190 11.14 4.81 -7.29
N HIS A 191 12.18 4.79 -8.11
CA HIS A 191 12.13 4.35 -9.51
C HIS A 191 12.86 3.04 -9.77
N GLU A 192 13.61 2.52 -8.81
CA GLU A 192 14.49 1.35 -8.99
C GLU A 192 13.70 0.04 -9.15
N VAL A 193 12.69 -0.18 -8.34
CA VAL A 193 11.96 -1.46 -8.33
C VAL A 193 10.71 -1.40 -9.20
N ARG A 194 10.68 -2.26 -10.23
CA ARG A 194 9.51 -2.38 -11.12
C ARG A 194 8.26 -2.79 -10.37
N ARG A 195 7.14 -2.12 -10.61
CA ARG A 195 5.83 -2.38 -9.97
C ARG A 195 4.99 -3.44 -10.69
N GLY A 196 5.61 -4.27 -11.54
CA GLY A 196 4.90 -5.28 -12.33
C GLY A 196 4.09 -6.24 -11.46
N LEU A 197 4.70 -6.81 -10.41
CA LEU A 197 4.01 -7.72 -9.50
C LEU A 197 2.83 -7.04 -8.77
N LEU A 198 3.03 -5.82 -8.26
CA LEU A 198 1.98 -5.06 -7.59
C LEU A 198 0.81 -4.75 -8.54
N ASN A 199 1.10 -4.44 -9.80
CA ASN A 199 0.08 -4.15 -10.80
C ASN A 199 -0.64 -5.43 -11.23
N ALA A 200 0.08 -6.53 -11.48
CA ALA A 200 -0.49 -7.81 -11.84
C ALA A 200 -1.44 -8.32 -10.75
N TRP A 201 -0.99 -8.31 -9.48
CA TRP A 201 -1.84 -8.67 -8.35
C TRP A 201 -3.11 -7.83 -8.28
N TRP A 202 -2.99 -6.52 -8.43
CA TRP A 202 -4.15 -5.63 -8.35
C TRP A 202 -5.16 -5.88 -9.47
N VAL A 203 -4.68 -6.04 -10.71
CA VAL A 203 -5.55 -6.30 -11.87
C VAL A 203 -6.26 -7.64 -11.71
N THR A 204 -5.54 -8.71 -11.36
CA THR A 204 -6.15 -10.03 -11.16
C THR A 204 -7.16 -10.02 -10.01
N TRP A 205 -6.88 -9.32 -8.91
CA TRP A 205 -7.81 -9.18 -7.81
C TRP A 205 -9.10 -8.45 -8.23
N ILE A 206 -8.98 -7.33 -8.96
CA ILE A 206 -10.16 -6.59 -9.49
C ILE A 206 -10.95 -7.45 -10.46
N VAL A 207 -10.29 -8.14 -11.39
CA VAL A 207 -10.98 -9.02 -12.36
C VAL A 207 -11.75 -10.13 -11.64
N ALA A 208 -11.12 -10.79 -10.65
CA ALA A 208 -11.79 -11.81 -9.85
C ALA A 208 -12.99 -11.24 -9.09
N ALA A 209 -12.84 -10.08 -8.45
CA ALA A 209 -13.91 -9.43 -7.70
C ALA A 209 -15.10 -9.04 -8.60
N VAL A 210 -14.84 -8.49 -9.78
CA VAL A 210 -15.87 -8.10 -10.74
C VAL A 210 -16.57 -9.34 -11.30
N ALA A 211 -15.83 -10.38 -11.71
CA ALA A 211 -16.41 -11.62 -12.21
C ALA A 211 -17.29 -12.31 -11.15
N ASN A 212 -16.82 -12.36 -9.90
CA ASN A 212 -17.60 -12.90 -8.78
C ASN A 212 -18.89 -12.09 -8.54
N ALA A 213 -18.80 -10.75 -8.57
CA ALA A 213 -19.97 -9.89 -8.44
C ALA A 213 -21.00 -10.13 -9.57
N ILE A 214 -20.54 -10.27 -10.82
CA ILE A 214 -21.41 -10.57 -11.97
C ILE A 214 -22.10 -11.93 -11.78
N GLY A 215 -21.35 -12.99 -11.39
CA GLY A 215 -21.90 -14.31 -11.10
C GLY A 215 -22.98 -14.24 -10.02
N THR A 216 -22.66 -13.61 -8.89
CA THR A 216 -23.60 -13.46 -7.76
C THR A 216 -24.88 -12.69 -8.15
N ILE A 217 -24.75 -11.57 -8.88
CA ILE A 217 -25.91 -10.78 -9.31
C ILE A 217 -26.79 -11.60 -10.26
N ARG A 218 -26.20 -12.29 -11.25
CA ARG A 218 -26.96 -13.13 -12.19
C ARG A 218 -27.61 -14.31 -11.49
N TYR A 219 -26.91 -14.99 -10.58
CA TYR A 219 -27.47 -16.08 -9.78
C TYR A 219 -28.69 -15.64 -8.96
N ASN A 220 -28.58 -14.51 -8.25
CA ASN A 220 -29.71 -13.98 -7.48
C ASN A 220 -30.88 -13.56 -8.36
N ALA A 221 -30.63 -13.03 -9.55
CA ALA A 221 -31.67 -12.69 -10.52
C ALA A 221 -32.36 -13.95 -11.08
N LEU A 222 -31.59 -15.00 -11.39
CA LEU A 222 -32.13 -16.28 -11.82
C LEU A 222 -33.00 -16.92 -10.72
N ARG A 223 -32.49 -16.96 -9.49
CA ARG A 223 -33.21 -17.49 -8.34
C ARG A 223 -34.55 -16.76 -8.12
N ALA A 224 -34.56 -15.44 -8.18
CA ALA A 224 -35.78 -14.65 -8.04
C ALA A 224 -36.86 -14.96 -9.12
N LYS A 225 -36.42 -15.35 -10.34
CA LYS A 225 -37.36 -15.79 -11.40
C LYS A 225 -37.95 -17.15 -11.12
N THR A 226 -37.23 -18.06 -10.44
CA THR A 226 -37.63 -19.46 -10.26
C THR A 226 -38.45 -19.70 -8.99
N ASP A 227 -38.45 -18.78 -8.01
CA ASP A 227 -39.14 -18.96 -6.75
C ASP A 227 -40.68 -18.71 -6.84
N ASP A 228 -41.21 -18.06 -7.90
CA ASP A 228 -42.57 -17.51 -7.87
C ASP A 228 -43.63 -18.29 -8.66
N HIS A 229 -43.29 -19.31 -9.49
CA HIS A 229 -44.30 -20.02 -10.30
C HIS A 229 -43.84 -21.37 -10.80
N LEU A 230 -44.86 -22.20 -11.19
CA LEU A 230 -44.62 -23.48 -11.87
C LEU A 230 -44.04 -23.18 -13.30
N MET A 231 -42.85 -23.66 -13.56
CA MET A 231 -42.14 -23.45 -14.81
C MET A 231 -42.61 -24.41 -15.90
N SER A 232 -42.74 -23.91 -17.13
CA SER A 232 -42.85 -24.74 -18.30
C SER A 232 -41.51 -25.42 -18.62
N TYR A 233 -41.57 -26.53 -19.40
CA TYR A 233 -40.33 -27.21 -19.86
C TYR A 233 -39.36 -26.29 -20.59
N ALA A 234 -39.88 -25.39 -21.46
CA ALA A 234 -39.06 -24.43 -22.20
C ALA A 234 -38.36 -23.43 -21.24
N GLU A 235 -39.05 -22.96 -20.24
CA GLU A 235 -38.47 -22.06 -19.20
C GLU A 235 -37.43 -22.79 -18.36
N ALA A 236 -37.70 -24.04 -17.93
CA ALA A 236 -36.73 -24.85 -17.20
C ALA A 236 -35.42 -25.04 -18.01
N LYS A 237 -35.54 -25.37 -19.29
CA LYS A 237 -34.39 -25.52 -20.18
C LYS A 237 -33.61 -24.21 -20.37
N SER A 238 -34.33 -23.08 -20.50
CA SER A 238 -33.70 -21.75 -20.61
C SER A 238 -32.97 -21.39 -19.31
N ASN A 239 -33.55 -21.66 -18.16
CA ASN A 239 -32.96 -21.38 -16.83
C ASN A 239 -31.73 -22.26 -16.56
N LEU A 240 -31.71 -23.53 -17.00
CA LEU A 240 -30.53 -24.38 -16.94
C LEU A 240 -29.39 -23.83 -17.82
N GLY A 241 -29.70 -23.32 -19.02
CA GLY A 241 -28.72 -22.65 -19.86
C GLY A 241 -28.14 -21.38 -19.22
N GLU A 242 -29.01 -20.58 -18.59
CA GLU A 242 -28.55 -19.40 -17.84
C GLU A 242 -27.68 -19.79 -16.62
N LEU A 243 -28.04 -20.86 -15.90
CA LEU A 243 -27.26 -21.38 -14.79
C LEU A 243 -25.87 -21.87 -15.24
N ARG A 244 -25.78 -22.62 -16.35
CA ARG A 244 -24.52 -23.04 -16.94
C ARG A 244 -23.60 -21.85 -17.21
N ASP A 245 -24.13 -20.78 -17.82
CA ASP A 245 -23.35 -19.59 -18.11
C ASP A 245 -22.88 -18.85 -16.84
N ILE A 246 -23.69 -18.85 -15.79
CA ILE A 246 -23.33 -18.31 -14.47
C ILE A 246 -22.18 -19.12 -13.87
N LEU A 247 -22.29 -20.44 -13.87
CA LEU A 247 -21.25 -21.34 -13.36
C LEU A 247 -19.92 -21.17 -14.13
N ALA A 248 -19.97 -20.98 -15.44
CA ALA A 248 -18.78 -20.68 -16.25
C ALA A 248 -18.07 -19.41 -15.77
N VAL A 249 -18.84 -18.34 -15.49
CA VAL A 249 -18.29 -17.09 -14.96
C VAL A 249 -17.68 -17.31 -13.58
N GLU A 250 -18.29 -18.12 -12.71
CA GLU A 250 -17.78 -18.40 -11.36
C GLU A 250 -16.53 -19.29 -11.38
N VAL A 251 -16.45 -20.28 -12.28
CA VAL A 251 -15.23 -21.05 -12.53
C VAL A 251 -14.11 -20.13 -12.98
N PHE A 252 -14.36 -19.26 -13.96
CA PHE A 252 -13.39 -18.26 -14.39
C PHE A 252 -12.95 -17.35 -13.24
N ALA A 253 -13.89 -16.81 -12.44
CA ALA A 253 -13.60 -15.95 -11.29
C ALA A 253 -12.70 -16.65 -10.29
N THR A 254 -12.97 -17.94 -10.00
CA THR A 254 -12.18 -18.74 -9.04
C THR A 254 -10.76 -18.99 -9.57
N VAL A 255 -10.58 -19.29 -10.84
CA VAL A 255 -9.25 -19.43 -11.46
C VAL A 255 -8.44 -18.14 -11.34
N VAL A 256 -9.05 -17.01 -11.67
CA VAL A 256 -8.40 -15.70 -11.55
C VAL A 256 -8.10 -15.35 -10.07
N LEU A 257 -8.97 -15.74 -9.14
CA LEU A 257 -8.77 -15.55 -7.70
C LEU A 257 -7.59 -16.38 -7.18
N ILE A 258 -7.41 -17.61 -7.66
CA ILE A 258 -6.23 -18.43 -7.35
C ILE A 258 -4.96 -17.71 -7.83
N ALA A 259 -4.95 -17.20 -9.05
CA ALA A 259 -3.83 -16.42 -9.56
C ALA A 259 -3.57 -15.17 -8.71
N ALA A 260 -4.62 -14.46 -8.30
CA ALA A 260 -4.51 -13.30 -7.41
C ALA A 260 -3.94 -13.67 -6.03
N ALA A 261 -4.32 -14.83 -5.46
CA ALA A 261 -3.81 -15.33 -4.19
C ALA A 261 -2.30 -15.65 -4.27
N VAL A 262 -1.86 -16.30 -5.34
CA VAL A 262 -0.43 -16.56 -5.59
C VAL A 262 0.35 -15.24 -5.71
N LEU A 263 -0.17 -14.29 -6.48
CA LEU A 263 0.45 -12.97 -6.64
C LEU A 263 0.47 -12.18 -5.32
N ALA A 264 -0.57 -12.30 -4.48
CA ALA A 264 -0.62 -11.70 -3.15
C ALA A 264 0.48 -12.28 -2.23
N LEU A 265 0.65 -13.60 -2.23
CA LEU A 265 1.72 -14.27 -1.47
C LEU A 265 3.10 -13.77 -1.90
N LEU A 266 3.35 -13.69 -3.20
CA LEU A 266 4.61 -13.15 -3.72
C LEU A 266 4.79 -11.67 -3.36
N LEU A 267 3.71 -10.88 -3.39
CA LEU A 267 3.70 -9.47 -3.03
C LEU A 267 4.07 -9.27 -1.55
N VAL A 268 3.47 -10.07 -0.64
CA VAL A 268 3.79 -10.04 0.79
C VAL A 268 5.29 -10.29 1.01
N ARG A 269 5.84 -11.32 0.36
CA ARG A 269 7.27 -11.64 0.44
C ARG A 269 8.14 -10.50 -0.08
N GLN A 270 7.80 -9.94 -1.22
CA GLN A 270 8.60 -8.89 -1.86
C GLN A 270 8.59 -7.59 -1.06
N ILE A 271 7.42 -7.10 -0.62
CA ILE A 271 7.35 -5.84 0.14
C ILE A 271 8.06 -6.01 1.48
N THR A 272 7.89 -7.13 2.18
CA THR A 272 8.57 -7.41 3.44
C THR A 272 10.09 -7.38 3.25
N ALA A 273 10.62 -8.07 2.24
CA ALA A 273 12.04 -8.06 1.93
C ALA A 273 12.56 -6.65 1.55
N MET A 274 11.77 -5.86 0.84
CA MET A 274 12.14 -4.47 0.52
C MET A 274 12.25 -3.61 1.78
N GLN A 275 11.28 -3.70 2.71
CA GLN A 275 11.32 -2.96 3.98
C GLN A 275 12.48 -3.40 4.87
N GLU A 276 12.78 -4.71 4.93
CA GLU A 276 13.93 -5.23 5.67
C GLU A 276 15.25 -4.68 5.12
N ARG A 277 15.44 -4.73 3.80
CA ARG A 277 16.62 -4.15 3.15
C ARG A 277 16.71 -2.65 3.39
N ARG A 278 15.59 -1.93 3.28
CA ARG A 278 15.56 -0.48 3.53
C ARG A 278 15.92 -0.15 4.98
N ALA A 279 15.44 -0.93 5.95
CA ALA A 279 15.74 -0.73 7.37
C ALA A 279 17.20 -1.05 7.73
N SER A 280 17.89 -1.93 6.96
CA SER A 280 19.29 -2.28 7.18
C SER A 280 20.28 -1.28 6.57
N LEU A 281 19.81 -0.33 5.73
CA LEU A 281 20.69 0.68 5.14
C LEU A 281 21.09 1.73 6.20
N PRO A 282 22.38 2.16 6.22
CA PRO A 282 22.80 3.28 7.06
C PRO A 282 21.98 4.55 6.75
N PRO A 283 21.71 5.41 7.74
CA PRO A 283 20.93 6.64 7.55
C PRO A 283 21.43 7.55 6.43
N GLN A 284 22.72 7.54 6.15
CA GLN A 284 23.36 8.34 5.10
C GLN A 284 23.02 7.85 3.67
N LEU A 285 22.67 6.59 3.50
CA LEU A 285 22.27 6.01 2.20
C LEU A 285 20.75 5.88 2.06
N ALA A 286 20.02 6.20 3.11
CA ALA A 286 18.57 5.95 3.19
C ALA A 286 17.68 6.95 2.47
N GLY A 287 18.20 7.95 1.79
CA GLY A 287 17.42 8.86 0.96
C GLY A 287 17.95 10.30 0.92
N PRO A 288 17.43 11.14 0.05
CA PRO A 288 17.80 12.55 0.02
C PRO A 288 17.48 13.19 1.38
N ALA A 289 18.44 13.98 1.88
CA ALA A 289 18.26 14.81 3.06
C ALA A 289 16.95 15.61 2.97
N PRO A 290 16.26 15.89 4.09
CA PRO A 290 15.11 16.78 4.09
C PRO A 290 15.51 18.09 3.36
N TYR A 291 14.64 18.56 2.48
CA TYR A 291 14.83 19.83 1.78
C TYR A 291 15.12 20.93 2.81
N GLY A 292 16.35 21.51 2.75
CA GLY A 292 16.75 22.61 3.63
C GLY A 292 17.99 22.38 4.49
N MET A 293 18.54 21.16 4.61
CA MET A 293 19.86 20.97 5.20
C MET A 293 20.92 20.91 4.09
N PRO A 294 21.99 21.73 4.16
CA PRO A 294 23.16 21.56 3.27
C PRO A 294 23.68 20.13 3.45
N ALA A 295 23.95 19.45 2.34
CA ALA A 295 24.57 18.13 2.38
C ALA A 295 25.86 18.21 3.23
N PRO A 296 26.11 17.26 4.17
CA PRO A 296 27.38 17.18 4.83
C PRO A 296 28.45 17.00 3.76
N ASN A 297 29.39 17.94 3.70
CA ASN A 297 30.49 17.91 2.76
C ASN A 297 31.34 16.65 3.03
N PRO A 298 31.43 15.66 2.13
CA PRO A 298 32.20 14.44 2.38
C PRO A 298 33.72 14.69 2.48
N TYR A 299 34.16 15.89 2.13
CA TYR A 299 35.53 16.34 2.31
C TYR A 299 35.50 17.46 3.35
N GLY A 300 35.64 17.11 4.63
CA GLY A 300 35.79 18.03 5.74
C GLY A 300 37.02 18.92 5.66
N ALA A 301 37.05 19.81 4.67
CA ALA A 301 37.94 20.95 4.67
C ALA A 301 37.19 22.10 5.37
N PRO A 302 37.78 22.70 6.43
CA PRO A 302 37.23 23.91 7.03
C PRO A 302 37.22 25.02 6.00
N SER A 303 36.05 25.65 5.78
CA SER A 303 35.95 26.84 4.95
C SER A 303 36.84 27.93 5.54
N PRO A 304 37.85 28.48 4.77
CA PRO A 304 38.60 29.62 5.25
C PRO A 304 37.74 30.87 5.13
N GLY A 305 37.51 31.56 6.23
CA GLY A 305 37.18 32.97 6.23
C GLY A 305 35.72 33.33 6.55
N ALA A 306 35.38 33.29 7.81
CA ALA A 306 34.49 34.31 8.36
C ALA A 306 35.35 35.28 9.16
N ALA A 307 35.79 36.34 8.53
CA ALA A 307 36.41 37.45 9.23
C ALA A 307 35.38 38.21 10.07
N PRO A 308 35.74 38.66 11.29
CA PRO A 308 34.86 39.48 12.08
C PRO A 308 34.91 40.92 11.56
N TYR A 309 33.89 41.40 10.93
CA TYR A 309 33.69 42.82 10.70
C TYR A 309 32.76 43.40 11.73
N GLY A 310 33.38 43.98 12.74
CA GLY A 310 32.77 45.04 13.51
C GLY A 310 33.13 46.40 12.90
N ALA A 311 32.14 47.16 12.48
CA ALA A 311 32.21 48.59 12.34
C ALA A 311 30.82 49.21 12.49
N PRO A 312 30.71 50.37 13.18
CA PRO A 312 29.44 50.92 13.63
C PRO A 312 28.72 51.69 12.51
N ALA A 313 27.38 51.63 12.55
CA ALA A 313 26.49 52.43 11.72
C ALA A 313 26.48 53.90 12.14
N PRO A 314 26.39 54.85 11.19
CA PRO A 314 25.87 56.16 11.45
C PRO A 314 24.53 56.41 10.74
N GLY A 315 23.58 56.98 11.47
CA GLY A 315 22.70 58.03 10.98
C GLY A 315 21.43 57.63 10.26
N SER A 316 20.36 57.69 11.02
CA SER A 316 18.95 57.92 10.61
C SER A 316 18.80 59.15 9.70
N ALA A 317 18.01 59.04 8.61
CA ALA A 317 17.27 60.14 8.01
C ALA A 317 16.04 59.63 7.22
N PRO A 318 15.03 60.49 6.94
CA PRO A 318 13.64 60.09 7.00
C PRO A 318 12.95 59.99 5.62
N TYR A 319 11.81 59.33 5.62
CA TYR A 319 10.63 59.38 4.73
C TYR A 319 10.73 59.87 3.28
N GLY A 320 10.31 59.02 2.37
CA GLY A 320 9.44 59.45 1.30
C GLY A 320 10.01 59.48 -0.10
N ALA A 321 9.76 58.40 -0.89
CA ALA A 321 9.44 58.54 -2.32
C ALA A 321 8.86 57.20 -2.84
N PRO A 322 7.89 57.23 -3.77
CA PRO A 322 7.23 56.03 -4.29
C PRO A 322 8.17 55.27 -5.25
N GLN A 323 8.25 53.93 -5.07
CA GLN A 323 8.99 53.05 -5.99
C GLN A 323 8.19 52.88 -7.28
N MET A 324 8.84 53.16 -8.41
CA MET A 324 8.37 52.78 -9.74
C MET A 324 8.46 51.26 -9.94
N PRO A 325 7.55 50.66 -10.73
CA PRO A 325 7.58 49.24 -11.04
C PRO A 325 8.79 48.89 -11.92
N PRO A 326 9.33 47.67 -11.81
CA PRO A 326 10.47 47.20 -12.57
C PRO A 326 10.14 47.11 -14.06
N THR A 327 11.05 47.65 -14.90
CA THR A 327 11.02 47.54 -16.34
C THR A 327 11.22 46.10 -16.82
N PRO A 328 10.49 45.64 -17.86
CA PRO A 328 10.67 44.31 -18.42
C PRO A 328 12.05 44.14 -19.09
N PRO A 329 12.62 42.92 -19.11
CA PRO A 329 13.93 42.66 -19.67
C PRO A 329 13.94 42.86 -21.20
N THR A 330 14.98 43.50 -21.68
CA THR A 330 15.29 43.70 -23.10
C THR A 330 15.55 42.37 -23.80
N PRO A 331 15.03 42.15 -25.02
CA PRO A 331 15.33 40.94 -25.80
C PRO A 331 16.78 40.97 -26.33
N PRO A 332 17.40 39.79 -26.48
CA PRO A 332 18.78 39.70 -27.00
C PRO A 332 18.88 40.12 -28.48
N PRO A 333 20.05 40.64 -28.94
CA PRO A 333 20.23 41.12 -30.31
C PRO A 333 20.14 39.96 -31.31
N GLY A 334 19.33 40.16 -32.36
CA GLY A 334 19.08 39.19 -33.42
C GLY A 334 20.31 38.90 -34.26
N ARG A 335 20.51 37.65 -34.63
CA ARG A 335 21.46 37.21 -35.66
C ARG A 335 21.02 37.75 -37.04
N PRO A 336 21.94 38.27 -37.86
CA PRO A 336 21.61 38.67 -39.22
C PRO A 336 21.50 37.42 -40.12
N GLY A 337 20.41 37.32 -40.89
CA GLY A 337 20.28 36.46 -42.05
C GLY A 337 19.34 35.29 -41.97
N GLN A 338 18.03 35.54 -41.83
CA GLN A 338 17.01 34.63 -42.37
C GLN A 338 15.79 35.42 -42.87
N GLN A 339 15.60 35.42 -44.17
CA GLN A 339 14.43 35.98 -44.85
C GLN A 339 13.19 35.08 -44.57
N PRO A 340 12.01 35.66 -44.35
CA PRO A 340 10.76 34.87 -44.24
C PRO A 340 10.27 34.45 -45.62
N PRO A 341 9.62 33.26 -45.72
CA PRO A 341 8.96 32.79 -46.95
C PRO A 341 7.69 33.57 -47.26
N PRO A 342 7.32 33.66 -48.55
CA PRO A 342 6.18 34.46 -48.99
C PRO A 342 4.83 33.79 -48.67
N TYR A 343 3.87 34.61 -48.27
CA TYR A 343 2.48 34.20 -48.09
C TYR A 343 1.85 33.85 -49.45
N GLY A 344 1.40 32.60 -49.63
CA GLY A 344 0.56 32.15 -50.71
C GLY A 344 -0.90 32.36 -50.31
N GLN A 345 -1.61 33.08 -51.14
CA GLN A 345 -3.08 33.18 -51.14
C GLN A 345 -3.63 31.89 -51.77
N GLY A 346 -4.73 31.34 -51.18
CA GLY A 346 -5.52 30.25 -51.70
C GLY A 346 -6.59 29.85 -50.67
#